data_e5195c5b42ade6a14ebd2b7a7efe9045
#
_entry.id   e5195c5b42ade6a14ebd2b7a7efe9045
#
_cell.length_a   1.000
_cell.length_b   1.000
_cell.length_c   1.000
_cell.angle_alpha   90.00
_cell.angle_beta   90.00
_cell.angle_gamma   90.00
#
_symmetry.space_group_name_H-M   'P 1'
#
loop_
_entity.id
_entity.type
_entity.pdbx_description
1 polymer ?
#
loop_
_entity_poly.entity_id
_entity_poly.type
_entity_poly.pdbx_seq_one_letter_code
_entity_poly.pdbx_strand_id
1 'polypeptide(L)'
;MILILGKSTIAKELESVLPNSIIVGKPEYNFSSRYECTRLVREFTPDVVINTFALGPQVDDAWEQLTVNFTSMVYLTDLFYKKLQGAHIINFSSAGTYWSSYPDIEDSKFFYNLSKTCLSTFGKLYNRKIVDEARNVVTTFEVGKFNSKMNNWSGGMPIKRVVNTVKDCIDKRYTQIALIR
;
A
#
# COMPACT_ATOMS: atom_id res chain seq x y z
N MET A 1 18.09 -0.50 3.17
CA MET A 1 17.37 0.69 2.66
C MET A 1 15.88 0.42 2.60
N ILE A 2 15.06 1.42 3.01
CA ILE A 2 13.59 1.35 2.92
C ILE A 2 13.11 2.24 1.79
N LEU A 3 12.35 1.70 0.85
CA LEU A 3 11.79 2.44 -0.28
C LEU A 3 10.29 2.67 -0.05
N ILE A 4 9.88 3.93 0.06
CA ILE A 4 8.49 4.32 0.26
C ILE A 4 7.93 4.87 -1.04
N LEU A 5 6.91 4.22 -1.60
CA LEU A 5 6.30 4.58 -2.87
C LEU A 5 5.06 5.45 -2.65
N GLY A 6 5.11 6.68 -3.17
CA GLY A 6 4.05 7.67 -3.06
C GLY A 6 4.35 8.77 -2.02
N LYS A 7 4.16 10.02 -2.44
CA LYS A 7 4.40 11.24 -1.60
C LYS A 7 3.16 11.58 -0.76
N SER A 8 2.59 10.59 -0.08
CA SER A 8 1.40 10.72 0.76
C SER A 8 1.72 11.27 2.16
N THR A 9 0.69 11.64 2.93
CA THR A 9 0.86 12.05 4.34
C THR A 9 1.54 10.94 5.15
N ILE A 10 1.09 9.69 5.00
CA ILE A 10 1.68 8.55 5.71
C ILE A 10 3.13 8.29 5.29
N ALA A 11 3.48 8.53 4.01
CA ALA A 11 4.86 8.39 3.55
C ALA A 11 5.82 9.32 4.30
N LYS A 12 5.44 10.60 4.46
CA LYS A 12 6.24 11.59 5.18
C LYS A 12 6.41 11.24 6.66
N GLU A 13 5.35 10.77 7.30
CA GLU A 13 5.42 10.34 8.69
C GLU A 13 6.28 9.06 8.87
N LEU A 14 6.21 8.14 7.93
CA LEU A 14 7.06 6.95 7.94
C LEU A 14 8.54 7.33 7.74
N GLU A 15 8.84 8.21 6.77
CA GLU A 15 10.20 8.68 6.53
C GLU A 15 10.81 9.35 7.76
N SER A 16 10.03 10.12 8.52
CA SER A 16 10.52 10.80 9.72
C SER A 16 10.96 9.87 10.85
N VAL A 17 10.52 8.60 10.84
CA VAL A 17 10.79 7.63 11.92
C VAL A 17 11.52 6.37 11.46
N LEU A 18 11.63 6.15 10.16
CA LEU A 18 12.31 4.99 9.59
C LEU A 18 13.70 5.42 9.07
N PRO A 19 14.79 5.00 9.70
CA PRO A 19 16.13 5.35 9.25
C PRO A 19 16.40 4.73 7.87
N ASN A 20 17.22 5.42 7.07
CA ASN A 20 17.60 4.98 5.71
C ASN A 20 16.41 4.75 4.78
N SER A 21 15.33 5.55 4.94
CA SER A 21 14.17 5.53 4.05
C SER A 21 14.28 6.61 2.95
N ILE A 22 13.70 6.31 1.80
CA ILE A 22 13.63 7.22 0.64
C ILE A 22 12.19 7.20 0.13
N ILE A 23 11.60 8.38 -0.06
CA ILE A 23 10.29 8.53 -0.70
C ILE A 23 10.47 8.81 -2.19
N VAL A 24 9.79 8.04 -3.03
CA VAL A 24 9.71 8.27 -4.48
C VAL A 24 8.26 8.35 -4.96
N GLY A 25 8.01 9.13 -6.00
CA GLY A 25 6.68 9.32 -6.56
C GLY A 25 6.65 10.44 -7.60
N LYS A 26 5.47 10.92 -8.01
CA LYS A 26 5.37 12.04 -8.96
C LYS A 26 6.13 13.26 -8.44
N PRO A 27 6.82 14.02 -9.31
CA PRO A 27 6.85 13.85 -10.79
C PRO A 27 7.83 12.79 -11.30
N GLU A 28 8.75 12.25 -10.49
CA GLU A 28 9.85 11.38 -10.92
C GLU A 28 9.36 10.02 -11.41
N TYR A 29 8.29 9.48 -10.77
CA TYR A 29 7.67 8.20 -11.11
C TYR A 29 6.15 8.32 -11.14
N ASN A 30 5.55 8.01 -12.29
CA ASN A 30 4.10 7.89 -12.43
C ASN A 30 3.68 6.43 -12.29
N PHE A 31 3.09 6.05 -11.16
CA PHE A 31 2.70 4.67 -10.89
C PHE A 31 1.55 4.15 -11.77
N SER A 32 0.82 5.00 -12.50
CA SER A 32 -0.12 4.52 -13.53
C SER A 32 0.58 4.07 -14.81
N SER A 33 1.88 4.35 -14.96
CA SER A 33 2.70 3.92 -16.08
C SER A 33 3.45 2.64 -15.79
N ARG A 34 3.16 1.57 -16.54
CA ARG A 34 3.88 0.30 -16.43
C ARG A 34 5.36 0.45 -16.71
N TYR A 35 5.74 1.33 -17.65
CA TYR A 35 7.13 1.63 -17.96
C TYR A 35 7.85 2.23 -16.74
N GLU A 36 7.24 3.25 -16.09
CA GLU A 36 7.83 3.90 -14.91
C GLU A 36 7.93 2.95 -13.73
N CYS A 37 6.94 2.08 -13.51
CA CYS A 37 7.01 1.03 -12.49
C CYS A 37 8.20 0.08 -12.75
N THR A 38 8.40 -0.33 -14.01
CA THR A 38 9.52 -1.21 -14.38
C THR A 38 10.87 -0.50 -14.20
N ARG A 39 10.97 0.78 -14.59
CA ARG A 39 12.14 1.62 -14.40
C ARG A 39 12.52 1.72 -12.92
N LEU A 40 11.56 2.06 -12.08
CA LEU A 40 11.75 2.14 -10.63
C LEU A 40 12.31 0.84 -10.05
N VAL A 41 11.73 -0.29 -10.40
CA VAL A 41 12.21 -1.60 -9.89
C VAL A 41 13.63 -1.90 -10.35
N ARG A 42 14.05 -1.46 -11.55
CA ARG A 42 15.44 -1.61 -12.01
C ARG A 42 16.42 -0.76 -11.22
N GLU A 43 16.04 0.46 -10.86
CA GLU A 43 16.90 1.44 -10.19
C GLU A 43 17.13 1.15 -8.70
N PHE A 44 16.16 0.54 -8.00
CA PHE A 44 16.24 0.34 -6.55
C PHE A 44 16.34 -1.14 -6.15
N THR A 45 17.16 -1.41 -5.12
CA THR A 45 17.29 -2.74 -4.49
C THR A 45 17.09 -2.58 -2.97
N PRO A 46 15.85 -2.34 -2.51
CA PRO A 46 15.53 -2.13 -1.10
C PRO A 46 15.39 -3.44 -0.32
N ASP A 47 15.59 -3.37 1.00
CA ASP A 47 15.24 -4.45 1.94
C ASP A 47 13.75 -4.43 2.29
N VAL A 48 13.15 -3.22 2.26
CA VAL A 48 11.73 -2.99 2.54
C VAL A 48 11.14 -2.09 1.47
N VAL A 49 9.99 -2.46 0.92
CA VAL A 49 9.17 -1.64 0.01
C VAL A 49 7.85 -1.34 0.68
N ILE A 50 7.47 -0.07 0.77
CA ILE A 50 6.19 0.36 1.35
C ILE A 50 5.37 1.11 0.31
N ASN A 51 4.32 0.49 -0.20
CA ASN A 51 3.42 1.06 -1.19
C ASN A 51 2.35 1.92 -0.51
N THR A 52 2.56 3.24 -0.42
CA THR A 52 1.64 4.19 0.21
C THR A 52 0.84 5.03 -0.78
N PHE A 53 1.13 4.93 -2.08
CA PHE A 53 0.41 5.70 -3.08
C PHE A 53 -1.03 5.17 -3.24
N ALA A 54 -1.97 6.10 -3.39
CA ALA A 54 -3.35 5.79 -3.72
C ALA A 54 -4.05 7.05 -4.22
N LEU A 55 -5.05 6.85 -5.07
CA LEU A 55 -6.08 7.83 -5.35
C LEU A 55 -7.16 7.73 -4.26
N GLY A 56 -7.64 8.88 -3.79
CA GLY A 56 -8.71 8.91 -2.81
C GLY A 56 -10.09 8.68 -3.44
N PRO A 57 -11.13 8.50 -2.62
CA PRO A 57 -12.48 8.20 -3.09
C PRO A 57 -13.15 9.35 -3.88
N GLN A 58 -12.55 10.55 -3.84
CA GLN A 58 -13.02 11.72 -4.60
C GLN A 58 -12.68 11.68 -6.10
N VAL A 59 -11.84 10.73 -6.54
CA VAL A 59 -11.55 10.51 -7.96
C VAL A 59 -12.63 9.61 -8.54
N ASP A 60 -13.46 10.15 -9.43
CA ASP A 60 -14.61 9.46 -10.03
C ASP A 60 -14.25 8.81 -11.38
N ASP A 61 -13.04 8.35 -11.54
CA ASP A 61 -12.59 7.59 -12.69
C ASP A 61 -12.30 6.15 -12.27
N ALA A 62 -13.18 5.23 -12.68
CA ALA A 62 -13.08 3.82 -12.38
C ALA A 62 -11.77 3.19 -12.86
N TRP A 63 -11.36 3.55 -14.08
CA TRP A 63 -10.13 3.03 -14.68
C TRP A 63 -8.90 3.52 -13.93
N GLU A 64 -8.85 4.81 -13.61
CA GLU A 64 -7.73 5.39 -12.87
C GLU A 64 -7.66 4.83 -11.45
N GLN A 65 -8.80 4.69 -10.76
CA GLN A 65 -8.89 4.05 -9.44
C GLN A 65 -8.34 2.62 -9.44
N LEU A 66 -8.81 1.79 -10.36
CA LEU A 66 -8.36 0.39 -10.46
C LEU A 66 -6.90 0.30 -10.90
N THR A 67 -6.47 1.16 -11.83
CA THR A 67 -5.09 1.17 -12.31
C THR A 67 -4.13 1.54 -11.18
N VAL A 68 -4.35 2.65 -10.50
CA VAL A 68 -3.41 3.14 -9.47
C VAL A 68 -3.51 2.33 -8.19
N ASN A 69 -4.73 2.14 -7.65
CA ASN A 69 -4.90 1.57 -6.31
C ASN A 69 -4.76 0.04 -6.26
N PHE A 70 -4.87 -0.63 -7.39
CA PHE A 70 -4.79 -2.09 -7.46
C PHE A 70 -3.75 -2.58 -8.46
N THR A 71 -3.94 -2.37 -9.76
CA THR A 71 -3.10 -2.98 -10.80
C THR A 71 -1.63 -2.61 -10.65
N SER A 72 -1.32 -1.35 -10.40
CA SER A 72 0.05 -0.87 -10.22
C SER A 72 0.71 -1.42 -8.96
N MET A 73 -0.05 -1.53 -7.85
CA MET A 73 0.48 -2.12 -6.61
C MET A 73 0.77 -3.61 -6.78
N VAL A 74 -0.13 -4.35 -7.45
CA VAL A 74 0.08 -5.77 -7.77
C VAL A 74 1.31 -5.94 -8.66
N TYR A 75 1.43 -5.12 -9.70
CA TYR A 75 2.54 -5.18 -10.65
C TYR A 75 3.88 -4.88 -9.97
N LEU A 76 3.96 -3.82 -9.16
CA LEU A 76 5.16 -3.48 -8.40
C LEU A 76 5.52 -4.56 -7.38
N THR A 77 4.53 -5.11 -6.67
CA THR A 77 4.73 -6.19 -5.71
C THR A 77 5.36 -7.41 -6.40
N ASP A 78 4.81 -7.84 -7.54
CA ASP A 78 5.32 -8.99 -8.30
C ASP A 78 6.73 -8.75 -8.85
N LEU A 79 7.00 -7.56 -9.38
CA LEU A 79 8.33 -7.20 -9.89
C LEU A 79 9.39 -7.17 -8.78
N PHE A 80 9.11 -6.51 -7.65
CA PHE A 80 10.03 -6.48 -6.51
C PHE A 80 10.20 -7.86 -5.90
N TYR A 81 9.12 -8.64 -5.77
CA TYR A 81 9.19 -10.00 -5.26
C TYR A 81 10.14 -10.87 -6.10
N LYS A 82 10.07 -10.77 -7.42
CA LYS A 82 10.94 -11.52 -8.35
C LYS A 82 12.39 -11.06 -8.32
N LYS A 83 12.61 -9.76 -8.15
CA LYS A 83 13.96 -9.17 -8.15
C LYS A 83 14.71 -9.37 -6.82
N LEU A 84 14.01 -9.22 -5.69
CA LEU A 84 14.62 -9.13 -4.37
C LEU A 84 14.76 -10.50 -3.68
N GLN A 85 15.64 -10.56 -2.69
CA GLN A 85 15.85 -11.72 -1.82
C GLN A 85 15.79 -11.25 -0.36
N GLY A 86 14.94 -11.88 0.44
CA GLY A 86 14.79 -11.55 1.85
C GLY A 86 14.08 -10.22 2.12
N ALA A 87 13.47 -9.58 1.12
CA ALA A 87 12.81 -8.30 1.26
C ALA A 87 11.42 -8.41 1.93
N HIS A 88 10.95 -7.29 2.45
CA HIS A 88 9.60 -7.14 2.97
C HIS A 88 8.81 -6.11 2.13
N ILE A 89 7.72 -6.51 1.52
CA ILE A 89 6.87 -5.65 0.68
C ILE A 89 5.55 -5.41 1.41
N ILE A 90 5.22 -4.15 1.67
CA ILE A 90 4.04 -3.73 2.44
C ILE A 90 3.11 -2.93 1.53
N ASN A 91 1.89 -3.41 1.34
CA ASN A 91 0.84 -2.77 0.56
C ASN A 91 -0.23 -2.18 1.48
N PHE A 92 -0.59 -0.92 1.29
CA PHE A 92 -1.67 -0.28 2.02
C PHE A 92 -3.02 -0.51 1.35
N SER A 93 -3.86 -1.30 1.99
CA SER A 93 -5.27 -1.44 1.67
C SER A 93 -6.14 -0.60 2.59
N SER A 94 -7.40 -0.91 2.74
CA SER A 94 -8.35 -0.16 3.57
C SER A 94 -9.24 -1.11 4.37
N ALA A 95 -9.50 -0.77 5.63
CA ALA A 95 -10.51 -1.46 6.44
C ALA A 95 -11.94 -1.24 5.90
N GLY A 96 -12.15 -0.26 5.03
CA GLY A 96 -13.42 -0.07 4.32
C GLY A 96 -13.83 -1.27 3.46
N THR A 97 -12.91 -2.20 3.17
CA THR A 97 -13.20 -3.46 2.49
C THR A 97 -14.16 -4.36 3.28
N TYR A 98 -14.22 -4.23 4.61
CA TYR A 98 -15.17 -4.95 5.48
C TYR A 98 -16.55 -4.30 5.53
N TRP A 99 -16.65 -3.03 5.09
CA TRP A 99 -17.91 -2.27 5.12
C TRP A 99 -18.72 -2.45 3.82
N SER A 100 -18.20 -3.23 2.86
CA SER A 100 -18.89 -3.57 1.61
C SER A 100 -20.20 -4.37 1.83
N SER A 101 -20.45 -4.81 3.07
CA SER A 101 -21.71 -5.45 3.47
C SER A 101 -22.81 -4.42 3.87
N TYR A 102 -22.50 -3.12 3.91
CA TYR A 102 -23.46 -2.09 4.26
C TYR A 102 -24.17 -1.56 3.01
N PRO A 103 -25.51 -1.48 3.04
CA PRO A 103 -26.31 -1.05 1.90
C PRO A 103 -26.12 0.42 1.47
N ASP A 104 -25.40 1.22 2.28
CA ASP A 104 -25.24 2.66 2.09
C ASP A 104 -23.84 3.05 1.59
N ILE A 105 -23.20 2.23 0.72
CA ILE A 105 -22.00 2.69 0.05
C ILE A 105 -22.38 3.82 -0.89
N GLU A 106 -21.93 5.03 -0.55
CA GLU A 106 -22.04 6.17 -1.48
C GLU A 106 -21.40 5.75 -2.82
N ASP A 107 -22.14 5.91 -3.92
CA ASP A 107 -21.68 5.56 -5.27
C ASP A 107 -20.29 6.14 -5.58
N SER A 108 -19.98 7.34 -5.07
CA SER A 108 -18.70 8.01 -5.17
C SER A 108 -17.51 7.25 -4.58
N LYS A 109 -17.75 6.23 -3.74
CA LYS A 109 -16.69 5.42 -3.10
C LYS A 109 -16.60 3.99 -3.65
N PHE A 110 -17.48 3.63 -4.57
CA PHE A 110 -17.57 2.26 -5.06
C PHE A 110 -16.25 1.75 -5.65
N PHE A 111 -15.67 2.46 -6.61
CA PHE A 111 -14.43 2.04 -7.27
C PHE A 111 -13.21 2.10 -6.35
N TYR A 112 -13.18 3.06 -5.43
CA TYR A 112 -12.14 3.09 -4.39
C TYR A 112 -12.23 1.83 -3.52
N ASN A 113 -13.40 1.51 -2.98
CA ASN A 113 -13.60 0.33 -2.13
C ASN A 113 -13.34 -0.96 -2.90
N LEU A 114 -13.81 -1.06 -4.15
CA LEU A 114 -13.53 -2.20 -5.03
C LEU A 114 -12.03 -2.40 -5.21
N SER A 115 -11.28 -1.35 -5.55
CA SER A 115 -9.83 -1.42 -5.76
C SER A 115 -9.09 -1.90 -4.50
N LYS A 116 -9.50 -1.42 -3.32
CA LYS A 116 -8.92 -1.82 -2.04
C LYS A 116 -9.31 -3.24 -1.62
N THR A 117 -10.54 -3.67 -1.93
CA THR A 117 -10.99 -5.07 -1.72
C THR A 117 -10.18 -6.03 -2.59
N CYS A 118 -10.00 -5.69 -3.87
CA CYS A 118 -9.15 -6.48 -4.77
C CYS A 118 -7.71 -6.58 -4.24
N LEU A 119 -7.14 -5.49 -3.73
CA LEU A 119 -5.79 -5.49 -3.15
C LEU A 119 -5.69 -6.37 -1.90
N SER A 120 -6.69 -6.33 -1.00
CA SER A 120 -6.74 -7.20 0.18
C SER A 120 -6.83 -8.68 -0.20
N THR A 121 -7.67 -8.98 -1.19
CA THR A 121 -7.82 -10.35 -1.72
C THR A 121 -6.52 -10.83 -2.38
N PHE A 122 -5.89 -9.97 -3.18
CA PHE A 122 -4.58 -10.26 -3.77
C PHE A 122 -3.56 -10.64 -2.71
N GLY A 123 -3.42 -9.86 -1.64
CA GLY A 123 -2.46 -10.14 -0.57
C GLY A 123 -2.66 -11.53 0.05
N LYS A 124 -3.92 -11.91 0.34
CA LYS A 124 -4.26 -13.24 0.86
C LYS A 124 -3.88 -14.36 -0.10
N LEU A 125 -4.21 -14.22 -1.38
CA LEU A 125 -3.93 -15.23 -2.40
C LEU A 125 -2.42 -15.30 -2.72
N TYR A 126 -1.76 -14.15 -2.79
CA TYR A 126 -0.34 -14.08 -3.10
C TYR A 126 0.51 -14.74 -2.00
N ASN A 127 0.21 -14.47 -0.74
CA ASN A 127 0.90 -15.12 0.38
C ASN A 127 0.71 -16.64 0.40
N ARG A 128 -0.45 -17.16 0.00
CA ARG A 128 -0.65 -18.62 -0.16
C ARG A 128 0.23 -19.21 -1.25
N LYS A 129 0.40 -18.46 -2.36
CA LYS A 129 1.24 -18.88 -3.48
C LYS A 129 2.73 -18.94 -3.13
N ILE A 130 3.21 -18.01 -2.27
CA ILE A 130 4.63 -17.84 -1.99
C ILE A 130 5.10 -18.52 -0.70
N VAL A 131 4.20 -19.18 0.05
CA VAL A 131 4.52 -19.85 1.33
C VAL A 131 5.72 -20.79 1.21
N ASP A 132 5.83 -21.50 0.11
CA ASP A 132 6.90 -22.50 -0.09
C ASP A 132 8.22 -21.90 -0.58
N GLU A 133 8.24 -20.64 -1.02
CA GLU A 133 9.42 -20.01 -1.60
C GLU A 133 10.33 -19.34 -0.55
N ALA A 134 9.84 -19.07 0.67
CA ALA A 134 10.54 -18.48 1.84
C ALA A 134 11.47 -17.29 1.57
N ARG A 135 11.33 -16.64 0.40
CA ARG A 135 12.27 -15.60 -0.07
C ARG A 135 11.96 -14.24 0.51
N ASN A 136 10.77 -13.76 0.24
CA ASN A 136 10.31 -12.41 0.59
C ASN A 136 9.02 -12.49 1.39
N VAL A 137 8.74 -11.44 2.16
CA VAL A 137 7.48 -11.30 2.89
C VAL A 137 6.62 -10.25 2.19
N VAL A 138 5.35 -10.57 1.93
CA VAL A 138 4.38 -9.61 1.40
C VAL A 138 3.28 -9.41 2.42
N THR A 139 3.12 -8.19 2.90
CA THR A 139 2.07 -7.81 3.84
C THR A 139 1.07 -6.89 3.18
N THR A 140 -0.21 -7.20 3.28
CA THR A 140 -1.27 -6.25 2.94
C THR A 140 -1.86 -5.69 4.23
N PHE A 141 -1.67 -4.39 4.39
CA PHE A 141 -1.99 -3.65 5.60
C PHE A 141 -3.36 -2.99 5.45
N GLU A 142 -4.38 -3.54 6.10
CA GLU A 142 -5.74 -3.00 6.06
C GLU A 142 -5.90 -1.91 7.12
N VAL A 143 -5.92 -0.67 6.67
CA VAL A 143 -5.94 0.51 7.54
C VAL A 143 -7.33 1.11 7.61
N GLY A 144 -7.81 1.35 8.82
CA GLY A 144 -9.01 2.15 9.08
C GLY A 144 -8.77 3.63 8.74
N LYS A 145 -9.84 4.43 8.86
CA LYS A 145 -9.73 5.88 8.69
C LYS A 145 -8.72 6.45 9.68
N PHE A 146 -7.75 7.20 9.20
CA PHE A 146 -6.78 7.92 10.02
C PHE A 146 -6.68 9.38 9.59
N ASN A 147 -6.24 10.25 10.49
CA ASN A 147 -6.13 11.68 10.23
C ASN A 147 -5.09 11.94 9.14
N SER A 148 -5.53 12.43 7.99
CA SER A 148 -4.71 12.71 6.82
C SER A 148 -5.33 13.81 5.97
N LYS A 149 -4.58 14.32 4.99
CA LYS A 149 -5.08 15.29 4.02
C LYS A 149 -6.30 14.74 3.23
N MET A 150 -6.35 13.45 2.98
CA MET A 150 -7.43 12.80 2.23
C MET A 150 -8.80 12.93 2.92
N ASN A 151 -8.83 13.05 4.25
CA ASN A 151 -10.06 13.17 5.05
C ASN A 151 -10.12 14.47 5.87
N ASN A 152 -9.45 15.53 5.38
CA ASN A 152 -9.40 16.83 6.03
C ASN A 152 -8.96 16.79 7.50
N TRP A 153 -8.06 15.87 7.87
CA TRP A 153 -7.48 15.69 9.21
C TRP A 153 -8.51 15.40 10.31
N SER A 154 -9.67 14.87 9.96
CA SER A 154 -10.77 14.67 10.91
C SER A 154 -11.31 13.25 11.00
N GLY A 155 -11.77 12.87 12.18
CA GLY A 155 -12.59 11.68 12.42
C GLY A 155 -11.89 10.33 12.21
N GLY A 156 -10.55 10.29 12.24
CA GLY A 156 -9.77 9.06 12.11
C GLY A 156 -8.87 8.83 13.33
N MET A 157 -8.22 7.66 13.36
CA MET A 157 -7.19 7.38 14.35
C MET A 157 -5.96 8.29 14.17
N PRO A 158 -5.15 8.53 15.22
CA PRO A 158 -3.90 9.26 15.08
C PRO A 158 -2.95 8.56 14.10
N ILE A 159 -2.36 9.31 13.18
CA ILE A 159 -1.43 8.77 12.17
C ILE A 159 -0.23 8.04 12.80
N LYS A 160 0.22 8.50 13.97
CA LYS A 160 1.30 7.85 14.74
C LYS A 160 1.00 6.39 15.08
N ARG A 161 -0.27 6.03 15.28
CA ARG A 161 -0.67 4.63 15.50
C ARG A 161 -0.40 3.78 14.27
N VAL A 162 -0.74 4.29 13.09
CA VAL A 162 -0.47 3.61 11.81
C VAL A 162 1.04 3.41 11.62
N VAL A 163 1.81 4.48 11.83
CA VAL A 163 3.27 4.47 11.71
C VAL A 163 3.92 3.44 12.64
N ASN A 164 3.53 3.42 13.92
CA ASN A 164 4.07 2.46 14.89
C ASN A 164 3.74 1.02 14.51
N THR A 165 2.52 0.77 14.01
CA THR A 165 2.14 -0.58 13.56
C THR A 165 2.93 -1.01 12.32
N VAL A 166 3.25 -0.09 11.41
CA VAL A 166 4.12 -0.38 10.26
C VAL A 166 5.54 -0.71 10.72
N LYS A 167 6.09 0.03 11.70
CA LYS A 167 7.40 -0.31 12.29
C LYS A 167 7.39 -1.72 12.87
N ASP A 168 6.43 -2.03 13.72
CA ASP A 168 6.27 -3.37 14.29
C ASP A 168 6.15 -4.45 13.20
N CYS A 169 5.43 -4.14 12.11
CA CYS A 169 5.28 -5.05 10.97
C CYS A 169 6.63 -5.32 10.28
N ILE A 170 7.47 -4.28 10.12
CA ILE A 170 8.81 -4.41 9.53
C ILE A 170 9.70 -5.28 10.42
N ASP A 171 9.74 -4.97 11.71
CA ASP A 171 10.62 -5.64 12.67
C ASP A 171 10.27 -7.12 12.86
N LYS A 172 8.98 -7.43 12.92
CA LYS A 172 8.46 -8.79 13.17
C LYS A 172 8.16 -9.57 11.89
N ARG A 173 8.23 -8.96 10.72
CA ARG A 173 7.98 -9.55 9.39
C ARG A 173 6.64 -10.30 9.32
N TYR A 174 5.57 -9.68 9.79
CA TYR A 174 4.25 -10.27 9.71
C TYR A 174 3.84 -10.53 8.26
N THR A 175 3.36 -11.74 8.00
CA THR A 175 2.80 -12.12 6.69
C THR A 175 1.32 -11.84 6.58
N GLN A 176 0.66 -11.52 7.69
CA GLN A 176 -0.80 -11.36 7.75
C GLN A 176 -1.22 -9.90 7.74
N ILE A 177 -2.43 -9.70 7.32
CA ILE A 177 -3.14 -8.43 7.28
C ILE A 177 -3.35 -7.95 8.71
N ALA A 178 -2.80 -6.77 9.03
CA ALA A 178 -3.08 -6.08 10.28
C ALA A 178 -4.27 -5.14 10.08
N LEU A 179 -5.30 -5.28 10.91
CA LEU A 179 -6.43 -4.37 10.94
C LEU A 179 -6.18 -3.32 12.02
N ILE A 180 -6.09 -2.07 11.60
CA ILE A 180 -5.96 -0.94 12.53
C ILE A 180 -7.31 -0.22 12.61
N ARG A 181 -7.91 -0.21 13.78
CA ARG A 181 -9.13 0.55 14.13
C ARG A 181 -8.79 1.75 14.98
#